data_83ce2ab01a86e756a93f59cbe634d153
#
_entry.id   83ce2ab01a86e756a93f59cbe634d153
#
_cell.length_a   1.000
_cell.length_b   1.000
_cell.length_c   1.000
_cell.angle_alpha   90.00
_cell.angle_beta   90.00
_cell.angle_gamma   90.00
#
_symmetry.space_group_name_H-M   'P 1'
#
loop_
_entity.id
_entity.type
_entity.pdbx_description
1 polymer ?
#
loop_
_entity_poly.entity_id
_entity_poly.type
_entity_poly.pdbx_seq_one_letter_code
_entity_poly.pdbx_strand_id
1 'polypeptide(L)' 'MTQQPPAISVKDCIRFIRERLDGAVAVAKAAEACAEAGDPARAITIMLDVEQPLYEATTLLNAASLLHRCEES' A
#
# COMPACT_ATOMS: atom_id res chain seq x y z
N MET A 1 9.17 25.88 -24.76
CA MET A 1 8.07 25.72 -23.83
C MET A 1 8.39 24.62 -22.83
N THR A 2 8.36 24.97 -21.60
CA THR A 2 8.71 24.03 -20.57
C THR A 2 7.48 23.27 -20.15
N GLN A 3 7.56 21.96 -20.27
CA GLN A 3 6.47 21.14 -19.84
C GLN A 3 6.77 20.68 -18.42
N GLN A 4 5.91 21.01 -17.50
CA GLN A 4 6.07 20.53 -16.15
C GLN A 4 5.68 19.07 -16.09
N PRO A 5 6.47 18.23 -15.42
CA PRO A 5 6.04 16.87 -15.18
C PRO A 5 4.77 16.88 -14.32
N PRO A 6 3.88 15.93 -14.54
CA PRO A 6 2.68 15.85 -13.70
C PRO A 6 3.09 15.71 -12.24
N ALA A 7 2.66 16.66 -11.44
CA ALA A 7 2.94 16.62 -10.01
C ALA A 7 2.03 15.60 -9.34
N ILE A 8 2.61 14.72 -8.52
CA ILE A 8 1.82 13.81 -7.73
C ILE A 8 1.18 14.62 -6.60
N SER A 9 -0.13 14.55 -6.49
CA SER A 9 -0.87 15.28 -5.47
C SER A 9 -1.08 14.39 -4.25
N VAL A 10 -1.46 15.03 -3.13
CA VAL A 10 -1.87 14.29 -1.93
C VAL A 10 -3.01 13.32 -2.26
N LYS A 11 -3.97 13.78 -3.09
CA LYS A 11 -5.09 12.94 -3.52
C LYS A 11 -4.61 11.68 -4.24
N ASP A 12 -3.63 11.83 -5.13
CA ASP A 12 -3.06 10.69 -5.86
C ASP A 12 -2.38 9.72 -4.91
N CYS A 13 -1.62 10.24 -3.95
CA CYS A 13 -0.97 9.39 -2.94
C CYS A 13 -2.00 8.60 -2.15
N ILE A 14 -3.09 9.23 -1.74
CA ILE A 14 -4.14 8.55 -0.99
C ILE A 14 -4.76 7.44 -1.81
N ARG A 15 -5.02 7.70 -3.10
CA ARG A 15 -5.58 6.68 -3.99
C ARG A 15 -4.62 5.49 -4.11
N PHE A 16 -3.33 5.75 -4.28
CA PHE A 16 -2.33 4.69 -4.39
C PHE A 16 -2.23 3.89 -3.09
N ILE A 17 -2.30 4.57 -1.94
CA ILE A 17 -2.31 3.89 -0.65
C ILE A 17 -3.50 2.93 -0.56
N ARG A 18 -4.68 3.40 -0.93
CA ARG A 18 -5.87 2.57 -0.90
C ARG A 18 -5.71 1.33 -1.77
N GLU A 19 -5.14 1.50 -2.98
CA GLU A 19 -4.91 0.38 -3.88
C GLU A 19 -3.95 -0.65 -3.29
N ARG A 20 -2.90 -0.18 -2.61
CA ARG A 20 -1.95 -1.09 -1.94
C ARG A 20 -2.59 -1.82 -0.79
N LEU A 21 -3.44 -1.14 -0.03
CA LEU A 21 -4.16 -1.76 1.07
C LEU A 21 -5.20 -2.78 0.58
N ASP A 22 -5.85 -2.50 -0.54
CA ASP A 22 -6.76 -3.47 -1.16
C ASP A 22 -6.00 -4.74 -1.53
N GLY A 23 -4.81 -4.60 -2.08
CA GLY A 23 -3.95 -5.74 -2.39
C GLY A 23 -3.55 -6.52 -1.14
N ALA A 24 -3.24 -5.80 -0.05
CA ALA A 24 -2.89 -6.42 1.22
C ALA A 24 -4.08 -7.22 1.78
N VAL A 25 -5.28 -6.66 1.67
CA VAL A 25 -6.50 -7.35 2.12
C VAL A 25 -6.69 -8.66 1.35
N ALA A 26 -6.48 -8.64 0.02
CA ALA A 26 -6.62 -9.84 -0.80
C ALA A 26 -5.64 -10.93 -0.34
N VAL A 27 -4.40 -10.56 -0.08
CA VAL A 27 -3.39 -11.49 0.43
C VAL A 27 -3.82 -12.06 1.79
N ALA A 28 -4.27 -11.20 2.69
CA ALA A 28 -4.71 -11.62 4.03
C ALA A 28 -5.87 -12.60 3.96
N LYS A 29 -6.82 -12.36 3.07
CA LYS A 29 -7.95 -13.27 2.89
C LYS A 29 -7.50 -14.65 2.41
N ALA A 30 -6.56 -14.69 1.48
CA ALA A 30 -6.03 -15.96 0.98
C ALA A 30 -5.30 -16.72 2.10
N ALA A 31 -4.49 -16.00 2.90
CA ALA A 31 -3.79 -16.60 4.02
C ALA A 31 -4.77 -17.14 5.07
N GLU A 32 -5.79 -16.37 5.39
CA GLU A 32 -6.82 -16.79 6.34
C GLU A 32 -7.50 -18.08 5.89
N ALA A 33 -7.83 -18.16 4.60
CA ALA A 33 -8.46 -19.37 4.04
C ALA A 33 -7.56 -20.60 4.22
N CYS A 34 -6.24 -20.44 4.01
CA CYS A 34 -5.29 -21.52 4.20
C CYS A 34 -5.22 -21.94 5.68
N ALA A 35 -5.21 -20.97 6.60
CA ALA A 35 -5.16 -21.24 8.02
C ALA A 35 -6.42 -21.99 8.45
N GLU A 36 -7.58 -21.56 7.98
CA GLU A 36 -8.85 -22.22 8.30
C GLU A 36 -8.92 -23.63 7.73
N ALA A 37 -8.25 -23.87 6.61
CA ALA A 37 -8.16 -25.21 6.02
C ALA A 37 -7.17 -26.11 6.72
N GLY A 38 -6.51 -25.63 7.79
CA GLY A 38 -5.59 -26.44 8.58
C GLY A 38 -4.16 -26.43 8.07
N ASP A 39 -3.78 -25.43 7.27
CA ASP A 39 -2.42 -25.31 6.74
C ASP A 39 -1.79 -23.97 7.18
N PRO A 40 -1.42 -23.84 8.46
CA PRO A 40 -0.86 -22.60 8.97
C PRO A 40 0.50 -22.26 8.36
N ALA A 41 1.27 -23.27 7.98
CA ALA A 41 2.58 -23.01 7.35
C ALA A 41 2.42 -22.31 6.01
N ARG A 42 1.47 -22.76 5.21
CA ARG A 42 1.18 -22.12 3.93
C ARG A 42 0.57 -20.74 4.14
N ALA A 43 -0.27 -20.60 5.16
CA ALA A 43 -0.87 -19.30 5.50
C ALA A 43 0.21 -18.25 5.78
N ILE A 44 1.22 -18.62 6.58
CA ILE A 44 2.34 -17.71 6.89
C ILE A 44 3.12 -17.35 5.63
N THR A 45 3.39 -18.35 4.78
CA THR A 45 4.11 -18.10 3.52
C THR A 45 3.36 -17.10 2.65
N ILE A 46 2.04 -17.24 2.53
CA ILE A 46 1.22 -16.30 1.77
C ILE A 46 1.20 -14.94 2.46
N MET A 47 1.07 -14.91 3.79
CA MET A 47 0.97 -13.66 4.53
C MET A 47 2.23 -12.80 4.40
N LEU A 48 3.39 -13.41 4.18
CA LEU A 48 4.62 -12.64 3.98
C LEU A 48 4.54 -11.73 2.74
N ASP A 49 3.70 -12.06 1.77
CA ASP A 49 3.51 -11.22 0.59
C ASP A 49 2.84 -9.89 0.92
N VAL A 50 2.30 -9.73 2.13
CA VAL A 50 1.71 -8.46 2.54
C VAL A 50 2.75 -7.40 2.86
N GLU A 51 4.00 -7.78 3.10
CA GLU A 51 5.06 -6.83 3.46
C GLU A 51 5.25 -5.76 2.40
N GLN A 52 5.27 -6.15 1.12
CA GLN A 52 5.53 -5.21 0.03
C GLN A 52 4.45 -4.14 -0.09
N PRO A 53 3.15 -4.48 -0.19
CA PRO A 53 2.14 -3.44 -0.26
C PRO A 53 2.07 -2.57 0.99
N LEU A 54 2.36 -3.11 2.19
CA LEU A 54 2.40 -2.31 3.40
C LEU A 54 3.58 -1.33 3.39
N TYR A 55 4.74 -1.78 2.92
CA TYR A 55 5.90 -0.91 2.77
C TYR A 55 5.58 0.22 1.79
N GLU A 56 4.98 -0.12 0.65
CA GLU A 56 4.62 0.88 -0.36
C GLU A 56 3.59 1.87 0.17
N ALA A 57 2.59 1.39 0.92
CA ALA A 57 1.59 2.27 1.52
C ALA A 57 2.23 3.23 2.51
N THR A 58 3.17 2.75 3.34
CA THR A 58 3.88 3.60 4.30
C THR A 58 4.71 4.66 3.58
N THR A 59 5.41 4.26 2.52
CA THR A 59 6.21 5.19 1.72
C THR A 59 5.33 6.27 1.10
N LEU A 60 4.18 5.89 0.57
CA LEU A 60 3.24 6.83 -0.02
C LEU A 60 2.63 7.76 1.04
N LEU A 61 2.39 7.26 2.24
CA LEU A 61 1.90 8.09 3.34
C LEU A 61 2.93 9.15 3.72
N ASN A 62 4.20 8.77 3.79
CA ASN A 62 5.28 9.71 4.08
C ASN A 62 5.38 10.77 2.98
N ALA A 63 5.24 10.36 1.73
CA ALA A 63 5.25 11.30 0.60
C ALA A 63 4.06 12.25 0.67
N ALA A 64 2.87 11.74 0.99
CA ALA A 64 1.68 12.57 1.10
C ALA A 64 1.82 13.60 2.22
N SER A 65 2.36 13.18 3.36
CA SER A 65 2.60 14.06 4.50
C SER A 65 3.58 15.17 4.15
N LEU A 66 4.64 14.83 3.42
CA LEU A 66 5.62 15.81 3.00
C LEU A 66 5.03 16.81 2.00
N LEU A 67 4.26 16.31 1.03
CA LEU A 67 3.59 17.16 0.05
C LEU A 67 2.62 18.12 0.74
N HIS A 68 1.88 17.62 1.71
CA HIS A 68 0.92 18.44 2.44
C HIS A 68 1.63 19.57 3.20
N ARG A 69 2.74 19.26 3.84
CA ARG A 69 3.53 20.28 4.54
C ARG A 69 4.10 21.32 3.59
N CYS A 70 4.55 20.89 2.41
CA CYS A 70 5.04 21.81 1.40
C CYS A 70 3.95 22.75 0.90
N GLU A 71 2.72 22.28 0.80
CA GLU A 71 1.59 23.08 0.36
C GLU A 71 1.19 24.13 1.40
N GLU A 72 1.46 23.88 2.67
CA GLU A 72 1.15 24.80 3.76
C GLU A 72 2.18 25.91 3.93
N SER A 73 3.34 25.79 3.34
CA SER A 73 4.44 26.76 3.50
C SER A 73 4.25 28.03 2.71
#